data_0611d2100971d818887366b099e6304d
#
_entry.id   0611d2100971d818887366b099e6304d
#
_cell.length_a   1.000
_cell.length_b   1.000
_cell.length_c   1.000
_cell.angle_alpha   90.00
_cell.angle_beta   90.00
_cell.angle_gamma   90.00
#
_symmetry.space_group_name_H-M   'P 1'
#
loop_
_entity.id
_entity.type
_entity.pdbx_description
1 polymer ?
#
loop_
_entity_poly.entity_id
_entity_poly.type
_entity_poly.pdbx_seq_one_letter_code
_entity_poly.pdbx_strand_id
1 'polypeptide(L)'
;MRFPYHGAGIGLVKDGCLLMGRRSDTPLYGRWAVPGGGRDKADSDELSTAVREFREETSVDFQSLKTVFICKWTLKVPFFSWSTFFYSVDSFDYEPHSDEFSEFEWVSLERLTGKGKGRKKHLRPFTRSEVRLLQENLS
;
A
#
# COMPACT_ATOMS: atom_id res chain seq x y z
N MET A 1 15.99 -8.14 -2.43
CA MET A 1 15.36 -7.47 -3.60
C MET A 1 16.29 -7.56 -4.78
N ARG A 2 15.77 -7.96 -5.92
CA ARG A 2 16.52 -8.04 -7.18
C ARG A 2 16.20 -6.87 -8.08
N PHE A 3 17.21 -6.32 -8.77
CA PHE A 3 17.02 -5.30 -9.78
C PHE A 3 17.23 -5.91 -11.19
N PRO A 4 16.46 -5.51 -12.22
CA PRO A 4 15.42 -4.49 -12.14
C PRO A 4 14.21 -4.99 -11.33
N TYR A 5 13.61 -4.11 -10.55
CA TYR A 5 12.43 -4.41 -9.75
C TYR A 5 11.26 -3.53 -10.16
N HIS A 6 10.12 -4.14 -10.42
CA HIS A 6 8.89 -3.45 -10.76
C HIS A 6 7.78 -3.98 -9.85
N GLY A 7 7.14 -3.10 -9.11
CA GLY A 7 6.14 -3.49 -8.16
C GLY A 7 4.92 -2.59 -8.16
N ALA A 8 3.88 -3.05 -7.49
CA ALA A 8 2.64 -2.30 -7.34
C ALA A 8 1.89 -2.71 -6.08
N GLY A 9 1.09 -1.80 -5.55
CA GLY A 9 0.31 -2.03 -4.35
C GLY A 9 -1.05 -1.36 -4.39
N ILE A 10 -1.89 -1.72 -3.43
CA ILE A 10 -3.22 -1.16 -3.22
C ILE A 10 -3.22 -0.36 -1.92
N GLY A 11 -3.61 0.90 -1.99
CA GLY A 11 -3.86 1.73 -0.82
C GLY A 11 -5.35 1.88 -0.56
N LEU A 12 -5.90 1.16 0.40
CA LEU A 12 -7.31 1.31 0.78
C LEU A 12 -7.47 2.45 1.76
N VAL A 13 -8.41 3.34 1.48
CA VAL A 13 -8.74 4.49 2.32
C VAL A 13 -10.14 4.32 2.88
N LYS A 14 -10.26 4.45 4.20
CA LYS A 14 -11.54 4.37 4.90
C LYS A 14 -11.52 5.35 6.07
N ASP A 15 -12.51 6.23 6.11
CA ASP A 15 -12.65 7.21 7.21
C ASP A 15 -11.38 8.03 7.48
N GLY A 16 -10.70 8.47 6.40
CA GLY A 16 -9.48 9.28 6.54
C GLY A 16 -8.25 8.49 6.95
N CYS A 17 -8.31 7.15 6.93
CA CYS A 17 -7.22 6.27 7.30
C CYS A 17 -6.81 5.37 6.13
N LEU A 18 -5.55 5.02 6.07
CA LEU A 18 -4.95 4.14 5.07
C LEU A 18 -4.61 2.80 5.71
N LEU A 19 -5.02 1.70 5.07
CA LEU A 19 -4.65 0.37 5.54
C LEU A 19 -3.17 0.11 5.26
N MET A 20 -2.42 -0.13 6.32
CA MET A 20 -0.99 -0.42 6.23
C MET A 20 -0.64 -1.67 7.02
N GLY A 21 0.40 -2.37 6.57
CA GLY A 21 0.97 -3.49 7.27
C GLY A 21 2.42 -3.23 7.65
N ARG A 22 2.86 -3.87 8.73
CA ARG A 22 4.24 -3.82 9.17
C ARG A 22 4.98 -5.06 8.66
N ARG A 23 6.03 -4.83 7.87
CA ARG A 23 6.79 -5.93 7.26
C ARG A 23 7.46 -6.79 8.33
N SER A 24 7.35 -8.11 8.19
CA SER A 24 7.96 -9.08 9.10
C SER A 24 9.25 -9.69 8.56
N ASP A 25 9.64 -9.36 7.32
CA ASP A 25 10.83 -9.90 6.67
C ASP A 25 11.69 -8.82 6.01
N THR A 26 12.90 -9.22 5.57
CA THR A 26 13.80 -8.34 4.82
C THR A 26 13.31 -8.15 3.39
N PRO A 27 13.69 -7.05 2.68
CA PRO A 27 14.62 -6.02 3.13
C PRO A 27 14.01 -4.92 3.99
N LEU A 28 12.69 -4.85 4.09
CA LEU A 28 12.01 -3.75 4.77
C LEU A 28 11.45 -4.13 6.14
N TYR A 29 12.14 -5.04 6.83
CA TYR A 29 11.72 -5.50 8.16
C TYR A 29 11.35 -4.35 9.09
N GLY A 30 10.16 -4.43 9.70
CA GLY A 30 9.65 -3.45 10.63
C GLY A 30 9.10 -2.19 10.00
N ARG A 31 9.19 -2.04 8.67
CA ARG A 31 8.65 -0.86 7.96
C ARG A 31 7.17 -1.02 7.70
N TRP A 32 6.45 0.08 7.84
CA TRP A 32 5.02 0.15 7.52
C TRP A 32 4.84 0.54 6.06
N ALA A 33 3.97 -0.17 5.38
CA ALA A 33 3.72 0.03 3.94
C ALA A 33 2.31 -0.41 3.57
N VAL A 34 1.82 0.09 2.44
CA VAL A 34 0.60 -0.46 1.84
C VAL A 34 0.89 -1.88 1.33
N PRO A 35 -0.10 -2.77 1.30
CA PRO A 35 0.07 -4.09 0.70
C PRO A 35 0.47 -3.98 -0.78
N GLY A 36 1.46 -4.73 -1.16
CA GLY A 36 1.96 -4.74 -2.54
C GLY A 36 3.26 -5.50 -2.65
N GLY A 37 3.69 -5.73 -3.87
CA GLY A 37 4.91 -6.48 -4.13
C GLY A 37 5.31 -6.48 -5.59
N GLY A 38 6.23 -7.37 -5.93
CA GLY A 38 6.86 -7.44 -7.25
C GLY A 38 5.97 -8.05 -8.33
N ARG A 39 6.20 -7.60 -9.55
CA ARG A 39 5.53 -8.12 -10.73
C ARG A 39 5.91 -9.58 -10.98
N ASP A 40 4.91 -10.39 -11.30
CA ASP A 40 5.07 -11.76 -11.77
C ASP A 40 4.84 -11.80 -13.28
N LYS A 41 5.42 -12.78 -13.96
CA LYS A 41 5.25 -12.97 -15.41
C LYS A 41 3.79 -13.15 -15.82
N ALA A 42 2.97 -13.71 -14.94
CA ALA A 42 1.54 -13.92 -15.20
C ALA A 42 0.72 -12.64 -15.08
N ASP A 43 1.27 -11.57 -14.50
CA ASP A 43 0.56 -10.30 -14.34
C ASP A 43 0.46 -9.58 -15.69
N SER A 44 -0.76 -9.25 -16.12
CA SER A 44 -0.98 -8.58 -17.40
C SER A 44 -0.62 -7.09 -17.36
N ASP A 45 -0.69 -6.46 -16.18
CA ASP A 45 -0.37 -5.05 -15.99
C ASP A 45 -0.07 -4.76 -14.51
N GLU A 46 0.22 -3.49 -14.20
CA GLU A 46 0.52 -3.07 -12.82
C GLU A 46 -0.64 -3.31 -11.86
N LEU A 47 -1.87 -3.06 -12.30
CA LEU A 47 -3.04 -3.26 -11.44
C LEU A 47 -3.22 -4.75 -11.12
N SER A 48 -2.97 -5.63 -12.07
CA SER A 48 -2.99 -7.08 -11.82
C SER A 48 -1.99 -7.48 -10.75
N THR A 49 -0.78 -6.90 -10.80
CA THR A 49 0.24 -7.10 -9.76
C THR A 49 -0.29 -6.65 -8.41
N ALA A 50 -0.85 -5.44 -8.34
CA ALA A 50 -1.34 -4.86 -7.11
C ALA A 50 -2.47 -5.69 -6.49
N VAL A 51 -3.42 -6.14 -7.31
CA VAL A 51 -4.57 -6.95 -6.87
C VAL A 51 -4.10 -8.31 -6.36
N ARG A 52 -3.21 -8.97 -7.10
CA ARG A 52 -2.65 -10.27 -6.68
C ARG A 52 -1.90 -10.17 -5.37
N GLU A 53 -1.00 -9.18 -5.24
CA GLU A 53 -0.21 -8.97 -4.04
C GLU A 53 -1.10 -8.59 -2.85
N PHE A 54 -2.15 -7.81 -3.06
CA PHE A 54 -3.09 -7.48 -2.02
C PHE A 54 -3.69 -8.75 -1.40
N ARG A 55 -4.11 -9.69 -2.24
CA ARG A 55 -4.66 -10.96 -1.76
C ARG A 55 -3.62 -11.81 -1.04
N GLU A 56 -2.42 -11.90 -1.60
CA GLU A 56 -1.33 -12.68 -0.97
C GLU A 56 -0.95 -12.11 0.39
N GLU A 57 -0.96 -10.79 0.54
CA GLU A 57 -0.48 -10.12 1.74
C GLU A 57 -1.55 -9.81 2.78
N THR A 58 -2.81 -9.82 2.42
CA THR A 58 -3.91 -9.56 3.36
C THR A 58 -4.87 -10.74 3.53
N SER A 59 -4.82 -11.70 2.64
CA SER A 59 -5.79 -12.81 2.54
C SER A 59 -7.20 -12.34 2.17
N VAL A 60 -7.32 -11.13 1.63
CA VAL A 60 -8.60 -10.55 1.20
C VAL A 60 -8.58 -10.39 -0.32
N ASP A 61 -9.66 -10.84 -0.98
CA ASP A 61 -9.83 -10.64 -2.41
C ASP A 61 -10.31 -9.20 -2.65
N PHE A 62 -9.44 -8.39 -3.28
CA PHE A 62 -9.76 -7.00 -3.59
C PHE A 62 -11.05 -6.86 -4.40
N GLN A 63 -11.30 -7.78 -5.32
CA GLN A 63 -12.47 -7.73 -6.20
C GLN A 63 -13.79 -7.98 -5.45
N SER A 64 -13.73 -8.52 -4.23
CA SER A 64 -14.93 -8.68 -3.40
C SER A 64 -15.34 -7.38 -2.69
N LEU A 65 -14.47 -6.37 -2.72
CA LEU A 65 -14.72 -5.09 -2.06
C LEU A 65 -15.44 -4.12 -3.00
N LYS A 66 -16.29 -3.28 -2.44
CA LYS A 66 -16.90 -2.17 -3.17
C LYS A 66 -16.00 -0.97 -3.04
N THR A 67 -15.23 -0.68 -4.09
CA THR A 67 -14.22 0.36 -4.07
C THR A 67 -14.51 1.45 -5.09
N VAL A 68 -14.00 2.66 -4.80
CA VAL A 68 -13.99 3.77 -5.74
C VAL A 68 -12.55 4.21 -5.92
N PHE A 69 -12.09 4.22 -7.18
CA PHE A 69 -10.73 4.64 -7.50
C PHE A 69 -10.52 6.12 -7.17
N ILE A 70 -9.40 6.45 -6.53
CA ILE A 70 -9.04 7.82 -6.18
C ILE A 70 -7.93 8.34 -7.10
N CYS A 71 -6.76 7.71 -7.04
CA CYS A 71 -5.60 8.12 -7.83
C CYS A 71 -4.53 7.04 -7.86
N LYS A 72 -3.56 7.21 -8.75
CA LYS A 72 -2.39 6.34 -8.88
C LYS A 72 -1.13 7.17 -8.67
N TRP A 73 -0.29 6.73 -7.74
CA TRP A 73 1.04 7.31 -7.54
C TRP A 73 2.10 6.39 -8.14
N THR A 74 3.06 6.96 -8.86
CA THR A 74 4.12 6.18 -9.49
C THR A 74 5.49 6.80 -9.22
N LEU A 75 6.43 5.95 -8.82
CA LEU A 75 7.85 6.29 -8.78
C LEU A 75 8.53 5.45 -9.84
N LYS A 76 9.29 6.09 -10.73
CA LYS A 76 10.02 5.39 -11.78
C LYS A 76 11.43 5.95 -11.90
N VAL A 77 12.41 5.10 -11.63
CA VAL A 77 13.83 5.41 -11.77
C VAL A 77 14.50 4.23 -12.51
N PRO A 78 15.75 4.38 -12.99
CA PRO A 78 16.42 3.24 -13.62
C PRO A 78 16.43 2.02 -12.71
N PHE A 79 16.04 0.87 -13.26
CA PHE A 79 16.00 -0.43 -12.58
C PHE A 79 14.99 -0.58 -11.43
N PHE A 80 14.17 0.43 -11.17
CA PHE A 80 13.13 0.35 -10.12
C PHE A 80 11.89 1.14 -10.53
N SER A 81 10.72 0.52 -10.35
CA SER A 81 9.45 1.26 -10.45
C SER A 81 8.45 0.72 -9.43
N TRP A 82 7.61 1.61 -8.97
CA TRP A 82 6.52 1.26 -8.06
C TRP A 82 5.31 2.11 -8.36
N SER A 83 4.12 1.49 -8.35
CA SER A 83 2.85 2.20 -8.46
C SER A 83 1.92 1.79 -7.34
N THR A 84 1.30 2.76 -6.69
CA THR A 84 0.26 2.53 -5.69
C THR A 84 -1.07 3.01 -6.24
N PHE A 85 -2.06 2.12 -6.26
CA PHE A 85 -3.43 2.43 -6.67
C PHE A 85 -4.25 2.68 -5.43
N PHE A 86 -4.75 3.91 -5.26
CA PHE A 86 -5.56 4.27 -4.10
C PHE A 86 -7.04 4.16 -4.41
N TYR A 87 -7.76 3.48 -3.52
CA TYR A 87 -9.20 3.28 -3.60
C TYR A 87 -9.85 3.58 -2.26
N SER A 88 -11.05 4.15 -2.28
CA SER A 88 -11.83 4.31 -1.06
C SER A 88 -12.79 3.14 -0.90
N VAL A 89 -13.05 2.78 0.36
CA VAL A 89 -14.10 1.83 0.75
C VAL A 89 -14.92 2.43 1.88
N ASP A 90 -16.20 2.11 1.92
CA ASP A 90 -17.09 2.52 3.03
C ASP A 90 -17.05 1.52 4.18
N SER A 91 -16.81 0.26 3.87
CA SER A 91 -16.73 -0.81 4.85
C SER A 91 -15.63 -1.80 4.50
N PHE A 92 -15.05 -2.39 5.53
CA PHE A 92 -14.02 -3.41 5.40
C PHE A 92 -14.16 -4.38 6.57
N ASP A 93 -14.93 -5.45 6.36
CA ASP A 93 -15.29 -6.42 7.40
C ASP A 93 -14.38 -7.64 7.41
N TYR A 94 -13.09 -7.42 7.23
CA TYR A 94 -12.09 -8.48 7.17
C TYR A 94 -10.98 -8.22 8.19
N GLU A 95 -10.34 -9.29 8.63
CA GLU A 95 -9.12 -9.21 9.42
C GLU A 95 -7.94 -9.62 8.54
N PRO A 96 -7.21 -8.64 7.98
CA PRO A 96 -6.08 -8.97 7.12
C PRO A 96 -4.98 -9.71 7.88
N HIS A 97 -4.42 -10.72 7.24
CA HIS A 97 -3.33 -11.50 7.81
C HIS A 97 -2.48 -12.13 6.72
N SER A 98 -1.20 -12.28 7.00
CA SER A 98 -0.27 -13.00 6.13
C SER A 98 1.02 -13.27 6.88
N ASP A 99 1.90 -14.08 6.28
CA ASP A 99 3.23 -14.34 6.83
C ASP A 99 4.21 -13.18 6.57
N GLU A 100 3.91 -12.31 5.63
CA GLU A 100 4.79 -11.21 5.24
C GLU A 100 4.62 -9.96 6.08
N PHE A 101 3.51 -9.84 6.79
CA PHE A 101 3.21 -8.71 7.68
C PHE A 101 2.92 -9.23 9.09
N SER A 102 3.56 -8.61 10.08
CA SER A 102 3.35 -8.98 11.48
C SER A 102 2.05 -8.40 12.04
N GLU A 103 1.57 -7.29 11.49
CA GLU A 103 0.34 -6.64 11.93
C GLU A 103 -0.16 -5.69 10.86
N PHE A 104 -1.44 -5.33 10.95
CA PHE A 104 -2.08 -4.33 10.10
C PHE A 104 -2.72 -3.25 10.96
N GLU A 105 -2.80 -2.05 10.42
CA GLU A 105 -3.40 -0.91 11.11
C GLU A 105 -4.02 0.04 10.08
N TRP A 106 -5.17 0.62 10.43
CA TRP A 106 -5.73 1.74 9.71
C TRP A 106 -5.09 3.01 10.27
N VAL A 107 -4.15 3.58 9.54
CA VAL A 107 -3.35 4.72 10.00
C VAL A 107 -3.94 6.01 9.44
N SER A 108 -4.23 6.98 10.30
CA SER A 108 -4.75 8.27 9.81
C SER A 108 -3.74 8.94 8.88
N LEU A 109 -4.24 9.59 7.83
CA LEU A 109 -3.39 10.25 6.84
C LEU A 109 -2.53 11.34 7.48
N GLU A 110 -3.03 12.00 8.50
CA GLU A 110 -2.27 13.02 9.24
C GLU A 110 -1.03 12.44 9.91
N ARG A 111 -1.11 11.22 10.44
CA ARG A 111 0.04 10.55 11.06
C ARG A 111 1.10 10.14 10.06
N LEU A 112 0.74 10.07 8.78
CA LEU A 112 1.68 9.66 7.73
C LEU A 112 2.44 10.85 7.14
N THR A 113 1.87 12.03 7.17
CA THR A 113 2.50 13.25 6.61
C THR A 113 2.81 14.31 7.63
N GLY A 114 2.22 14.21 8.83
CA GLY A 114 2.42 15.19 9.90
C GLY A 114 3.80 15.16 10.53
N LYS A 115 4.02 16.12 11.43
CA LYS A 115 5.24 16.22 12.25
C LYS A 115 4.86 16.14 13.72
N GLY A 116 5.81 15.74 14.55
CA GLY A 116 5.63 15.72 16.00
C GLY A 116 5.25 14.35 16.56
N LYS A 117 4.70 14.34 17.76
CA LYS A 117 4.51 13.14 18.57
C LYS A 117 3.53 12.12 17.97
N GLY A 118 2.52 12.57 17.25
CA GLY A 118 1.52 11.68 16.65
C GLY A 118 1.96 11.02 15.35
N ARG A 119 3.13 11.36 14.84
CA ARG A 119 3.60 10.89 13.55
C ARG A 119 3.90 9.39 13.58
N LYS A 120 3.41 8.67 12.57
CA LYS A 120 3.76 7.26 12.37
C LYS A 120 5.23 7.14 11.99
N LYS A 121 5.95 6.22 12.65
CA LYS A 121 7.39 6.02 12.45
C LYS A 121 7.66 4.76 11.62
N HIS A 122 8.88 4.65 11.14
CA HIS A 122 9.36 3.47 10.39
C HIS A 122 8.54 3.17 9.14
N LEU A 123 8.23 4.23 8.40
CA LEU A 123 7.54 4.11 7.12
C LEU A 123 8.51 3.63 6.04
N ARG A 124 7.97 2.87 5.08
CA ARG A 124 8.69 2.57 3.85
C ARG A 124 9.11 3.88 3.17
N PRO A 125 10.31 3.95 2.53
CA PRO A 125 10.68 5.11 1.73
C PRO A 125 9.57 5.47 0.75
N PHE A 126 9.43 6.70 0.37
CA PHE A 126 8.40 7.29 -0.49
C PHE A 126 6.94 7.27 0.02
N THR A 127 6.65 6.70 1.18
CA THR A 127 5.28 6.69 1.71
C THR A 127 4.70 8.10 1.85
N ARG A 128 5.46 9.05 2.33
CA ARG A 128 4.98 10.43 2.46
C ARG A 128 4.62 11.05 1.13
N SER A 129 5.42 10.77 0.09
CA SER A 129 5.18 11.29 -1.26
C SER A 129 3.86 10.75 -1.82
N GLU A 130 3.63 9.44 -1.71
CA GLU A 130 2.39 8.84 -2.21
C GLU A 130 1.16 9.30 -1.42
N VAL A 131 1.28 9.48 -0.10
CA VAL A 131 0.16 9.95 0.72
C VAL A 131 -0.16 11.43 0.44
N ARG A 132 0.84 12.25 0.14
CA ARG A 132 0.60 13.65 -0.25
C ARG A 132 -0.24 13.74 -1.53
N LEU A 133 0.08 12.94 -2.53
CA LEU A 133 -0.73 12.89 -3.75
C LEU A 133 -2.16 12.44 -3.42
N LEU A 134 -2.30 11.42 -2.58
CA LEU A 134 -3.60 10.94 -2.14
C LEU A 134 -4.41 12.08 -1.50
N GLN A 135 -3.82 12.83 -0.57
CA GLN A 135 -4.49 13.93 0.11
C GLN A 135 -4.93 15.03 -0.86
N GLU A 136 -4.11 15.33 -1.87
CA GLU A 136 -4.45 16.30 -2.91
C GLU A 136 -5.69 15.88 -3.69
N ASN A 137 -5.93 14.59 -3.83
CA ASN A 137 -7.07 14.05 -4.55
C ASN A 137 -8.30 13.81 -3.68
N LEU A 138 -8.19 13.96 -2.37
CA LEU A 138 -9.31 13.83 -1.44
C LEU A 138 -9.96 15.14 -1.06
N SER A 139 -9.29 16.25 -1.31
CA SER A 139 -9.78 17.59 -0.96
C SER A 139 -10.59 18.24 -2.07
#